data_e440e6105c4e7047ae58322d3ecc56cb
#
_entry.id   e440e6105c4e7047ae58322d3ecc56cb
#
_cell.length_a   1.000
_cell.length_b   1.000
_cell.length_c   1.000
_cell.angle_alpha   90.00
_cell.angle_beta   90.00
_cell.angle_gamma   90.00
#
_symmetry.space_group_name_H-M   'P 1'
#
loop_
_entity.id
_entity.type
_entity.pdbx_description
1 polymer ?
#
loop_
_entity_poly.entity_id
_entity_poly.type
_entity_poly.pdbx_seq_one_letter_code
_entity_poly.pdbx_strand_id
1 'polypeptide(L)'
;MEKRRRKRKIKIGRVLAFVIILILLVGVIIFFVSKGKSISISKSSMYLAGDTNKVTTYVMDEDNNLKESDELVRGKKVIYSGKKTTKDDNEYLLIESDNKEYYVNAKQLVKNIKDVVLEKERYVRTSVTVYENETDSKIASFIKKGNKLDITGYDKLLDDGNVNMYKIKYNDTEGYVYSKYLVNDKEAADSVYNENGVYDIHKDRKFKGRELYGGKASTLDYYPYERVEFEDNKLLKKAKTMYLNAGTIGSIDSYLKIARENGVNAIVVDIKDGALAYSSNVAKEISPTAYGTAINDNSSYKSAIDKIKDAGIYAIGRIVVFNDVHYGKDHPDDCISSTASSRLWPSAYSRGAWYYNVELAKEAVKEMGFNEIQFDYVRFPEDAYNMSIKGNSDFKNKYDEEKAEAVQNFLFYATDQIHKVGAYLSVDVFGECSGEYVTAYGQYWPAISNIVDAISSMPYTDHFGR
;
A
#
# COMPACT_ATOMS: atom_id res chain seq x y z
N MET A 1 -3.72 73.17 -81.68
CA MET A 1 -4.47 71.99 -81.20
C MET A 1 -4.64 72.08 -79.65
N GLU A 2 -5.76 72.61 -79.20
CA GLU A 2 -6.05 72.88 -77.77
C GLU A 2 -6.75 71.63 -77.16
N LYS A 3 -6.15 71.02 -76.13
CA LYS A 3 -6.74 69.95 -75.39
C LYS A 3 -7.62 70.51 -74.24
N ARG A 4 -8.95 70.43 -74.46
CA ARG A 4 -9.93 70.74 -73.38
C ARG A 4 -9.84 69.76 -72.21
N ARG A 5 -9.43 70.21 -70.99
CA ARG A 5 -9.55 69.50 -69.69
C ARG A 5 -11.01 69.47 -69.23
N ARG A 6 -11.68 68.36 -69.24
CA ARG A 6 -13.00 68.14 -68.58
C ARG A 6 -12.82 68.14 -67.07
N LYS A 7 -13.36 69.14 -66.32
CA LYS A 7 -13.51 69.10 -64.89
C LYS A 7 -14.60 68.13 -64.49
N ARG A 8 -14.22 67.06 -63.74
CA ARG A 8 -15.20 66.13 -63.14
C ARG A 8 -15.87 66.84 -61.98
N LYS A 9 -17.19 67.11 -62.06
CA LYS A 9 -18.03 67.57 -60.93
C LYS A 9 -18.23 66.43 -59.95
N ILE A 10 -17.69 66.55 -58.75
CA ILE A 10 -17.94 65.65 -57.63
C ILE A 10 -19.40 65.78 -57.25
N LYS A 11 -20.17 64.72 -57.33
CA LYS A 11 -21.59 64.73 -56.93
C LYS A 11 -21.65 64.77 -55.39
N ILE A 12 -21.96 65.95 -54.82
CA ILE A 12 -22.04 66.22 -53.37
C ILE A 12 -22.88 65.17 -52.64
N GLY A 13 -23.94 64.62 -53.22
CA GLY A 13 -24.75 63.57 -52.65
C GLY A 13 -24.02 62.26 -52.39
N ARG A 14 -22.96 61.93 -53.18
CA ARG A 14 -22.15 60.74 -52.91
C ARG A 14 -21.16 60.92 -51.77
N VAL A 15 -20.68 62.15 -51.58
CA VAL A 15 -19.81 62.49 -50.45
C VAL A 15 -20.61 62.48 -49.16
N LEU A 16 -21.83 63.02 -49.19
CA LEU A 16 -22.74 62.99 -48.00
C LEU A 16 -23.12 61.58 -47.62
N ALA A 17 -23.45 60.75 -48.58
CA ALA A 17 -23.75 59.31 -48.32
C ALA A 17 -22.57 58.56 -47.73
N PHE A 18 -21.33 58.87 -48.18
CA PHE A 18 -20.13 58.22 -47.65
C PHE A 18 -19.82 58.66 -46.21
N VAL A 19 -20.05 59.94 -45.88
CA VAL A 19 -19.91 60.50 -44.53
C VAL A 19 -20.95 59.90 -43.58
N ILE A 20 -22.20 59.77 -44.02
CA ILE A 20 -23.25 59.16 -43.19
C ILE A 20 -22.93 57.67 -42.93
N ILE A 21 -22.45 56.93 -43.92
CA ILE A 21 -22.03 55.54 -43.75
C ILE A 21 -20.84 55.43 -42.76
N LEU A 22 -19.87 56.37 -42.86
CA LEU A 22 -18.72 56.43 -41.94
C LEU A 22 -19.15 56.71 -40.49
N ILE A 23 -20.09 57.65 -40.30
CA ILE A 23 -20.67 58.00 -38.99
C ILE A 23 -21.44 56.79 -38.41
N LEU A 24 -22.20 56.06 -39.23
CA LEU A 24 -22.90 54.85 -38.78
C LEU A 24 -21.91 53.74 -38.44
N LEU A 25 -20.83 53.54 -39.22
CA LEU A 25 -19.78 52.59 -38.89
C LEU A 25 -19.04 52.92 -37.58
N VAL A 26 -18.70 54.23 -37.36
CA VAL A 26 -18.10 54.70 -36.13
C VAL A 26 -19.09 54.54 -34.97
N GLY A 27 -20.37 54.84 -35.17
CA GLY A 27 -21.42 54.62 -34.15
C GLY A 27 -21.61 53.14 -33.79
N VAL A 28 -21.53 52.24 -34.76
CA VAL A 28 -21.54 50.79 -34.52
C VAL A 28 -20.29 50.32 -33.79
N ILE A 29 -19.12 50.85 -34.14
CA ILE A 29 -17.88 50.53 -33.41
C ILE A 29 -17.93 51.06 -31.99
N ILE A 30 -18.40 52.28 -31.74
CA ILE A 30 -18.58 52.84 -30.40
C ILE A 30 -19.65 52.08 -29.61
N PHE A 31 -20.73 51.63 -30.26
CA PHE A 31 -21.76 50.80 -29.63
C PHE A 31 -21.24 49.42 -29.23
N PHE A 32 -20.37 48.79 -30.04
CA PHE A 32 -19.70 47.54 -29.68
C PHE A 32 -18.57 47.72 -28.65
N VAL A 33 -17.93 48.88 -28.59
CA VAL A 33 -16.92 49.26 -27.59
C VAL A 33 -17.57 49.71 -26.28
N SER A 34 -18.70 50.44 -26.30
CA SER A 34 -19.43 50.93 -25.11
C SER A 34 -20.34 49.84 -24.47
N LYS A 35 -20.83 48.88 -25.23
CA LYS A 35 -21.20 47.59 -24.65
C LYS A 35 -19.90 46.86 -24.40
N GLY A 36 -19.21 47.23 -23.34
CA GLY A 36 -18.19 46.40 -22.76
C GLY A 36 -18.78 45.00 -22.68
N LYS A 37 -18.41 44.12 -23.62
CA LYS A 37 -18.48 42.70 -23.36
C LYS A 37 -17.65 42.57 -22.09
N SER A 38 -18.31 42.50 -20.94
CA SER A 38 -17.76 41.73 -19.86
C SER A 38 -17.46 40.39 -20.53
N ILE A 39 -16.19 40.17 -20.87
CA ILE A 39 -15.69 38.84 -21.18
C ILE A 39 -16.10 38.08 -19.95
N SER A 40 -17.18 37.27 -20.04
CA SER A 40 -17.53 36.34 -19.01
C SER A 40 -16.34 35.39 -19.01
N ILE A 41 -15.38 35.67 -18.13
CA ILE A 41 -14.26 34.82 -17.89
C ILE A 41 -14.89 33.52 -17.46
N SER A 42 -14.84 32.54 -18.33
CA SER A 42 -15.49 31.25 -18.13
C SER A 42 -14.86 30.61 -16.91
N LYS A 43 -15.57 30.68 -15.79
CA LYS A 43 -15.19 29.90 -14.60
C LYS A 43 -15.07 28.45 -15.04
N SER A 44 -13.94 27.83 -14.80
CA SER A 44 -13.69 26.43 -15.15
C SER A 44 -13.34 25.63 -13.90
N SER A 45 -13.89 24.42 -13.83
CA SER A 45 -13.54 23.48 -12.79
C SER A 45 -12.19 22.85 -13.08
N MET A 46 -11.29 22.88 -12.12
CA MET A 46 -9.94 22.34 -12.19
C MET A 46 -9.59 21.59 -10.90
N TYR A 47 -8.43 20.94 -10.87
CA TYR A 47 -7.93 20.19 -9.73
C TYR A 47 -6.56 20.71 -9.32
N LEU A 48 -6.30 20.74 -8.02
CA LEU A 48 -4.99 21.05 -7.46
C LEU A 48 -4.02 19.91 -7.69
N ALA A 49 -2.86 20.22 -8.26
CA ALA A 49 -1.78 19.30 -8.57
C ALA A 49 -0.51 19.68 -7.77
N GLY A 50 0.28 18.68 -7.39
CA GLY A 50 1.51 18.94 -6.63
C GLY A 50 2.45 17.75 -6.58
N ASP A 51 3.70 18.04 -6.20
CA ASP A 51 4.74 17.05 -5.91
C ASP A 51 4.62 16.47 -4.48
N THR A 52 3.72 17.07 -3.67
CA THR A 52 3.38 16.64 -2.31
C THR A 52 1.87 16.49 -2.20
N ASN A 53 1.40 15.98 -1.08
CA ASN A 53 -0.01 15.80 -0.78
C ASN A 53 -0.78 17.11 -0.53
N LYS A 54 -0.04 18.24 -0.39
CA LYS A 54 -0.62 19.56 -0.19
C LYS A 54 -0.07 20.57 -1.19
N VAL A 55 -0.84 21.58 -1.47
CA VAL A 55 -0.54 22.69 -2.38
C VAL A 55 -0.60 23.99 -1.60
N THR A 56 0.51 24.71 -1.55
CA THR A 56 0.58 26.04 -0.92
C THR A 56 -0.26 27.05 -1.71
N THR A 57 -1.11 27.78 -1.02
CA THR A 57 -1.92 28.85 -1.59
C THR A 57 -1.44 30.22 -1.13
N TYR A 58 -1.85 31.25 -1.86
CA TYR A 58 -1.45 32.62 -1.61
C TYR A 58 -2.68 33.54 -1.60
N VAL A 59 -2.60 34.64 -0.86
CA VAL A 59 -3.55 35.73 -0.87
C VAL A 59 -2.83 37.04 -1.24
N MET A 60 -3.59 37.98 -1.81
CA MET A 60 -3.07 39.29 -2.10
C MET A 60 -3.12 40.16 -0.82
N ASP A 61 -2.01 40.77 -0.42
CA ASP A 61 -1.97 41.70 0.68
C ASP A 61 -2.43 43.14 0.24
N GLU A 62 -2.44 44.08 1.16
CA GLU A 62 -2.86 45.48 0.92
C GLU A 62 -1.93 46.19 -0.09
N ASP A 63 -0.68 45.75 -0.22
CA ASP A 63 0.32 46.31 -1.14
C ASP A 63 0.34 45.57 -2.51
N ASN A 64 -0.64 44.70 -2.79
CA ASN A 64 -0.75 43.87 -3.97
C ASN A 64 0.40 42.84 -4.13
N ASN A 65 0.99 42.37 -3.03
CA ASN A 65 1.95 41.28 -3.05
C ASN A 65 1.27 39.98 -2.70
N LEU A 66 1.72 38.88 -3.33
CA LEU A 66 1.31 37.51 -2.97
C LEU A 66 2.01 37.10 -1.66
N LYS A 67 1.20 36.78 -0.65
CA LYS A 67 1.63 36.23 0.64
C LYS A 67 1.10 34.80 0.79
N GLU A 68 1.93 33.92 1.29
CA GLU A 68 1.51 32.54 1.62
C GLU A 68 0.35 32.55 2.61
N SER A 69 -0.59 31.66 2.38
CA SER A 69 -1.81 31.50 3.16
C SER A 69 -1.99 30.03 3.58
N ASP A 70 -3.16 29.46 3.31
CA ASP A 70 -3.48 28.10 3.67
C ASP A 70 -2.81 27.08 2.73
N GLU A 71 -2.68 25.85 3.18
CA GLU A 71 -2.40 24.69 2.33
C GLU A 71 -3.70 23.97 1.99
N LEU A 72 -3.91 23.65 0.73
CA LEU A 72 -5.03 22.84 0.26
C LEU A 72 -4.55 21.47 -0.17
N VAL A 73 -5.43 20.47 0.00
CA VAL A 73 -5.13 19.08 -0.33
C VAL A 73 -5.02 18.89 -1.84
N ARG A 74 -3.98 18.19 -2.29
CA ARG A 74 -3.83 17.77 -3.69
C ARG A 74 -5.05 16.96 -4.14
N GLY A 75 -5.47 17.15 -5.39
CA GLY A 75 -6.67 16.51 -5.94
C GLY A 75 -7.97 17.22 -5.62
N LYS A 76 -7.95 18.23 -4.74
CA LYS A 76 -9.13 19.04 -4.45
C LYS A 76 -9.64 19.74 -5.70
N LYS A 77 -10.94 19.63 -5.95
CA LYS A 77 -11.60 20.31 -7.05
C LYS A 77 -11.87 21.76 -6.67
N VAL A 78 -11.45 22.69 -7.53
CA VAL A 78 -11.53 24.13 -7.33
C VAL A 78 -12.10 24.81 -8.57
N ILE A 79 -12.52 26.08 -8.43
CA ILE A 79 -13.04 26.87 -9.54
C ILE A 79 -12.01 27.93 -9.90
N TYR A 80 -11.42 27.84 -11.10
CA TYR A 80 -10.59 28.91 -11.65
C TYR A 80 -11.46 30.10 -12.06
N SER A 81 -11.15 31.29 -11.54
CA SER A 81 -11.94 32.50 -11.77
C SER A 81 -11.62 33.22 -13.09
N GLY A 82 -10.59 32.76 -13.81
CA GLY A 82 -10.09 33.41 -15.03
C GLY A 82 -9.13 34.60 -14.76
N LYS A 83 -8.87 34.97 -13.50
CA LYS A 83 -7.91 36.01 -13.13
C LYS A 83 -6.53 35.40 -12.88
N LYS A 84 -5.49 36.15 -13.19
CA LYS A 84 -4.10 35.76 -12.98
C LYS A 84 -3.22 36.94 -12.55
N THR A 85 -2.12 36.63 -11.91
CA THR A 85 -1.06 37.54 -11.54
C THR A 85 0.30 36.88 -11.72
N THR A 86 1.38 37.65 -11.68
CA THR A 86 2.75 37.14 -11.83
C THR A 86 3.59 37.57 -10.63
N LYS A 87 4.40 36.69 -10.09
CA LYS A 87 5.40 36.93 -9.05
C LYS A 87 6.64 36.09 -9.34
N ASP A 88 7.82 36.71 -9.31
CA ASP A 88 9.11 36.01 -9.49
C ASP A 88 9.13 35.10 -10.73
N ASP A 89 8.69 35.66 -11.89
CA ASP A 89 8.55 34.95 -13.17
C ASP A 89 7.59 33.73 -13.19
N ASN A 90 6.83 33.50 -12.11
CA ASN A 90 5.79 32.48 -12.06
C ASN A 90 4.41 33.11 -12.21
N GLU A 91 3.55 32.42 -12.97
CA GLU A 91 2.14 32.78 -13.12
C GLU A 91 1.33 32.15 -11.97
N TYR A 92 0.45 32.94 -11.36
CA TYR A 92 -0.49 32.50 -10.33
C TYR A 92 -1.92 32.73 -10.79
N LEU A 93 -2.77 31.75 -10.59
CA LEU A 93 -4.17 31.73 -11.01
C LEU A 93 -5.06 31.89 -9.78
N LEU A 94 -6.07 32.77 -9.87
CA LEU A 94 -7.06 32.98 -8.81
C LEU A 94 -8.09 31.84 -8.86
N ILE A 95 -8.22 31.12 -7.78
CA ILE A 95 -9.16 30.02 -7.59
C ILE A 95 -10.14 30.32 -6.46
N GLU A 96 -11.30 29.69 -6.50
CA GLU A 96 -12.27 29.66 -5.42
C GLU A 96 -12.35 28.23 -4.84
N SER A 97 -12.19 28.12 -3.52
CA SER A 97 -12.32 26.88 -2.75
C SER A 97 -13.04 27.18 -1.43
N ASP A 98 -14.09 26.44 -1.09
CA ASP A 98 -14.86 26.60 0.16
C ASP A 98 -15.29 28.05 0.45
N ASN A 99 -15.76 28.76 -0.60
CA ASN A 99 -16.15 30.17 -0.55
C ASN A 99 -15.05 31.16 -0.19
N LYS A 100 -13.78 30.77 -0.34
CA LYS A 100 -12.60 31.63 -0.21
C LYS A 100 -11.84 31.70 -1.53
N GLU A 101 -11.22 32.85 -1.78
CA GLU A 101 -10.38 33.06 -2.95
C GLU A 101 -8.89 32.93 -2.58
N TYR A 102 -8.15 32.21 -3.42
CA TYR A 102 -6.71 31.96 -3.29
C TYR A 102 -6.02 32.10 -4.64
N TYR A 103 -4.75 32.44 -4.62
CA TYR A 103 -3.86 32.27 -5.76
C TYR A 103 -3.06 30.97 -5.60
N VAL A 104 -2.92 30.24 -6.70
CA VAL A 104 -2.06 29.03 -6.78
C VAL A 104 -1.16 29.14 -7.99
N ASN A 105 0.04 28.57 -7.93
CA ASN A 105 0.93 28.52 -9.08
C ASN A 105 0.24 27.81 -10.25
N ALA A 106 0.32 28.41 -11.44
CA ALA A 106 -0.37 27.87 -12.64
C ALA A 106 0.02 26.42 -12.97
N LYS A 107 1.25 26.00 -12.64
CA LYS A 107 1.73 24.62 -12.81
C LYS A 107 1.04 23.61 -11.88
N GLN A 108 0.42 24.10 -10.81
CA GLN A 108 -0.29 23.30 -9.81
C GLN A 108 -1.80 23.24 -10.06
N LEU A 109 -2.26 23.63 -11.25
CA LEU A 109 -3.67 23.61 -11.60
C LEU A 109 -3.88 22.81 -12.90
N VAL A 110 -4.60 21.69 -12.83
CA VAL A 110 -4.81 20.77 -13.95
C VAL A 110 -6.29 20.50 -14.22
N LYS A 111 -6.62 20.10 -15.44
CA LYS A 111 -8.00 19.83 -15.86
C LYS A 111 -8.49 18.44 -15.47
N ASN A 112 -7.59 17.47 -15.41
CA ASN A 112 -7.94 16.09 -15.14
C ASN A 112 -7.39 15.65 -13.79
N ILE A 113 -8.19 14.93 -13.03
CA ILE A 113 -7.76 14.33 -11.74
C ILE A 113 -6.57 13.37 -11.94
N LYS A 114 -6.43 12.75 -13.10
CA LYS A 114 -5.30 11.84 -13.40
C LYS A 114 -3.94 12.53 -13.48
N ASP A 115 -3.92 13.86 -13.62
CA ASP A 115 -2.71 14.68 -13.82
C ASP A 115 -2.29 15.42 -12.54
N VAL A 116 -2.94 15.17 -11.39
CA VAL A 116 -2.67 15.90 -10.15
C VAL A 116 -1.38 15.48 -9.43
N VAL A 117 -0.85 14.32 -9.75
CA VAL A 117 0.42 13.82 -9.24
C VAL A 117 1.53 14.28 -10.19
N LEU A 118 2.36 15.23 -9.74
CA LEU A 118 3.43 15.81 -10.57
C LEU A 118 4.76 15.11 -10.38
N GLU A 119 4.91 14.28 -9.36
CA GLU A 119 6.11 13.48 -9.12
C GLU A 119 6.42 12.60 -10.31
N LYS A 120 7.69 12.59 -10.72
CA LYS A 120 8.19 11.77 -11.83
C LYS A 120 9.06 10.62 -11.33
N GLU A 121 9.57 10.71 -10.12
CA GLU A 121 10.44 9.70 -9.53
C GLU A 121 10.23 9.60 -8.02
N ARG A 122 10.50 8.44 -7.46
CA ARG A 122 10.51 8.13 -6.04
C ARG A 122 11.62 7.13 -5.74
N TYR A 123 12.01 7.02 -4.49
CA TYR A 123 13.04 6.10 -4.03
C TYR A 123 12.46 5.12 -3.02
N VAL A 124 12.91 3.88 -3.10
CA VAL A 124 12.46 2.79 -2.22
C VAL A 124 13.14 2.93 -0.86
N ARG A 125 12.37 3.24 0.19
CA ARG A 125 12.86 3.34 1.57
C ARG A 125 13.06 1.98 2.23
N THR A 126 12.10 1.08 2.07
CA THR A 126 12.18 -0.33 2.46
C THR A 126 11.83 -1.19 1.26
N SER A 127 12.47 -2.38 1.16
CA SER A 127 12.24 -3.27 0.02
C SER A 127 10.75 -3.55 -0.20
N VAL A 128 10.28 -3.47 -1.44
CA VAL A 128 8.85 -3.46 -1.75
C VAL A 128 8.43 -4.52 -2.74
N THR A 129 7.23 -5.05 -2.54
CA THR A 129 6.51 -5.84 -3.52
C THR A 129 5.94 -4.95 -4.62
N VAL A 130 6.15 -5.32 -5.88
CA VAL A 130 5.48 -4.73 -7.04
C VAL A 130 4.29 -5.60 -7.40
N TYR A 131 3.10 -5.02 -7.41
CA TYR A 131 1.86 -5.69 -7.76
C TYR A 131 1.56 -5.57 -9.25
N GLU A 132 0.96 -6.59 -9.87
CA GLU A 132 0.55 -6.53 -11.29
C GLU A 132 -0.49 -5.42 -11.54
N ASN A 133 -1.39 -5.22 -10.60
CA ASN A 133 -2.39 -4.15 -10.62
C ASN A 133 -2.72 -3.66 -9.20
N GLU A 134 -3.55 -2.62 -9.09
CA GLU A 134 -3.91 -1.98 -7.84
C GLU A 134 -4.93 -2.77 -6.98
N THR A 135 -5.63 -3.72 -7.56
CA THR A 135 -6.76 -4.39 -6.92
C THR A 135 -6.43 -5.76 -6.34
N ASP A 136 -5.61 -6.54 -7.02
CA ASP A 136 -5.27 -7.89 -6.58
C ASP A 136 -3.95 -7.95 -5.79
N SER A 137 -3.55 -9.15 -5.38
CA SER A 137 -2.34 -9.42 -4.63
C SER A 137 -1.25 -10.09 -5.46
N LYS A 138 -1.46 -10.25 -6.78
CA LYS A 138 -0.45 -10.87 -7.66
C LYS A 138 0.83 -10.08 -7.67
N ILE A 139 1.94 -10.79 -7.49
CA ILE A 139 3.27 -10.22 -7.38
C ILE A 139 3.94 -10.24 -8.75
N ALA A 140 4.14 -9.05 -9.32
CA ALA A 140 4.90 -8.88 -10.57
C ALA A 140 6.40 -8.98 -10.34
N SER A 141 6.90 -8.35 -9.27
CA SER A 141 8.32 -8.30 -8.94
C SER A 141 8.56 -7.83 -7.51
N PHE A 142 9.84 -7.66 -7.18
CA PHE A 142 10.30 -7.15 -5.89
C PHE A 142 11.47 -6.19 -6.13
N ILE A 143 11.47 -5.05 -5.44
CA ILE A 143 12.51 -4.02 -5.61
C ILE A 143 13.14 -3.72 -4.26
N LYS A 144 14.46 -3.82 -4.19
CA LYS A 144 15.25 -3.57 -2.98
C LYS A 144 15.30 -2.09 -2.61
N LYS A 145 15.50 -1.84 -1.31
CA LYS A 145 15.77 -0.52 -0.72
C LYS A 145 16.83 0.27 -1.53
N GLY A 146 16.66 1.58 -1.60
CA GLY A 146 17.57 2.53 -2.21
C GLY A 146 17.44 2.69 -3.72
N ASN A 147 16.63 1.87 -4.40
CA ASN A 147 16.40 1.99 -5.84
C ASN A 147 15.47 3.15 -6.19
N LYS A 148 15.76 3.79 -7.34
CA LYS A 148 14.92 4.83 -7.93
C LYS A 148 13.85 4.19 -8.81
N LEU A 149 12.61 4.68 -8.71
CA LEU A 149 11.46 4.27 -9.52
C LEU A 149 10.99 5.44 -10.36
N ASP A 150 10.67 5.19 -11.63
CA ASP A 150 9.98 6.15 -12.48
C ASP A 150 8.47 6.05 -12.22
N ILE A 151 7.83 7.19 -11.90
CA ILE A 151 6.39 7.28 -11.65
C ILE A 151 5.68 7.53 -12.97
N THR A 152 4.77 6.61 -13.34
CA THR A 152 3.99 6.68 -14.59
C THR A 152 2.51 6.95 -14.36
N GLY A 153 2.05 6.91 -13.11
CA GLY A 153 0.67 7.16 -12.70
C GLY A 153 0.42 6.79 -11.24
N TYR A 154 -0.84 6.67 -10.91
CA TYR A 154 -1.29 6.27 -9.55
C TYR A 154 -2.69 5.63 -9.62
N ASP A 155 -3.09 4.95 -8.54
CA ASP A 155 -4.43 4.34 -8.42
C ASP A 155 -5.47 5.37 -7.93
N LYS A 156 -5.27 5.90 -6.73
CA LYS A 156 -6.16 6.88 -6.09
C LYS A 156 -5.42 7.77 -5.09
N LEU A 157 -6.03 8.90 -4.75
CA LEU A 157 -5.62 9.71 -3.61
C LEU A 157 -6.37 9.28 -2.36
N LEU A 158 -5.69 9.38 -1.23
CA LEU A 158 -6.27 9.32 0.11
C LEU A 158 -6.87 10.69 0.49
N ASP A 159 -7.65 10.75 1.56
CA ASP A 159 -8.33 11.98 2.01
C ASP A 159 -7.37 13.13 2.34
N ASP A 160 -6.16 12.80 2.75
CA ASP A 160 -5.09 13.75 3.04
C ASP A 160 -4.29 14.19 1.80
N GLY A 161 -4.65 13.70 0.60
CA GLY A 161 -3.99 13.99 -0.67
C GLY A 161 -2.76 13.14 -0.97
N ASN A 162 -2.38 12.21 -0.10
CA ASN A 162 -1.36 11.24 -0.40
C ASN A 162 -1.84 10.26 -1.48
N VAL A 163 -0.90 9.76 -2.28
CA VAL A 163 -1.18 8.65 -3.21
C VAL A 163 -1.25 7.36 -2.41
N ASN A 164 -2.22 6.49 -2.70
CA ASN A 164 -2.26 5.16 -2.10
C ASN A 164 -1.22 4.24 -2.74
N MET A 165 -1.28 4.03 -4.06
CA MET A 165 -0.24 3.30 -4.80
C MET A 165 0.22 4.09 -6.03
N TYR A 166 1.52 4.15 -6.24
CA TYR A 166 2.07 4.64 -7.50
C TYR A 166 2.12 3.53 -8.55
N LYS A 167 1.73 3.86 -9.78
CA LYS A 167 2.11 3.08 -10.94
C LYS A 167 3.54 3.43 -11.29
N ILE A 168 4.40 2.41 -11.37
CA ILE A 168 5.84 2.60 -11.53
C ILE A 168 6.37 1.86 -12.76
N LYS A 169 7.53 2.32 -13.22
CA LYS A 169 8.42 1.57 -14.09
C LYS A 169 9.80 1.47 -13.45
N TYR A 170 10.35 0.26 -13.45
CA TYR A 170 11.70 -0.03 -12.97
C TYR A 170 12.32 -1.12 -13.86
N ASN A 171 13.34 -0.77 -14.61
CA ASN A 171 13.90 -1.63 -15.68
C ASN A 171 12.77 -2.13 -16.62
N ASP A 172 12.63 -3.44 -16.77
CA ASP A 172 11.59 -4.08 -17.59
C ASP A 172 10.29 -4.38 -16.81
N THR A 173 10.22 -3.97 -15.53
CA THR A 173 9.06 -4.19 -14.66
C THR A 173 8.16 -2.96 -14.65
N GLU A 174 6.87 -3.18 -14.88
CA GLU A 174 5.81 -2.20 -14.62
C GLU A 174 4.83 -2.79 -13.61
N GLY A 175 4.23 -1.94 -12.79
CA GLY A 175 3.27 -2.37 -11.78
C GLY A 175 2.96 -1.28 -10.77
N TYR A 176 2.43 -1.69 -9.61
CA TYR A 176 1.98 -0.79 -8.55
C TYR A 176 2.74 -1.05 -7.26
N VAL A 177 3.09 0.02 -6.55
CA VAL A 177 3.80 -0.01 -5.26
C VAL A 177 3.12 0.93 -4.28
N TYR A 178 2.92 0.51 -3.03
CA TYR A 178 2.38 1.40 -2.00
C TYR A 178 3.29 2.60 -1.73
N SER A 179 2.70 3.78 -1.73
CA SER A 179 3.40 5.04 -1.55
C SER A 179 4.09 5.16 -0.18
N LYS A 180 3.53 4.55 0.86
CA LYS A 180 4.08 4.57 2.23
C LYS A 180 5.48 3.99 2.37
N TYR A 181 5.95 3.22 1.37
CA TYR A 181 7.30 2.65 1.31
C TYR A 181 8.28 3.47 0.49
N LEU A 182 7.82 4.58 -0.09
CA LEU A 182 8.61 5.42 -0.98
C LEU A 182 8.89 6.79 -0.36
N VAL A 183 10.03 7.35 -0.71
CA VAL A 183 10.47 8.68 -0.29
C VAL A 183 10.90 9.52 -1.49
N ASN A 184 11.14 10.83 -1.28
CA ASN A 184 11.35 11.77 -2.35
C ASN A 184 12.76 11.70 -2.95
N ASP A 185 13.76 11.32 -2.17
CA ASP A 185 15.15 11.39 -2.56
C ASP A 185 15.97 10.18 -2.05
N LYS A 186 17.17 10.05 -2.60
CA LYS A 186 18.08 8.96 -2.32
C LYS A 186 18.61 8.99 -0.89
N GLU A 187 18.84 10.16 -0.32
CA GLU A 187 19.37 10.31 1.04
C GLU A 187 18.34 9.78 2.07
N ALA A 188 17.07 10.17 1.89
CA ALA A 188 15.97 9.66 2.70
C ALA A 188 15.78 8.14 2.54
N ALA A 189 15.98 7.60 1.33
CA ALA A 189 15.90 6.16 1.08
C ALA A 189 17.03 5.38 1.73
N ASP A 190 18.25 5.92 1.74
CA ASP A 190 19.42 5.28 2.36
C ASP A 190 19.43 5.43 3.87
N SER A 191 18.67 6.38 4.40
CA SER A 191 18.54 6.59 5.85
C SER A 191 17.95 5.36 6.55
N VAL A 192 18.17 5.26 7.85
CA VAL A 192 17.57 4.26 8.71
C VAL A 192 16.74 4.95 9.80
N TYR A 193 15.65 4.32 10.20
CA TYR A 193 14.89 4.81 11.33
C TYR A 193 15.65 4.56 12.63
N ASN A 194 15.97 5.64 13.34
CA ASN A 194 16.77 5.57 14.57
C ASN A 194 16.23 6.45 15.71
N GLU A 195 14.94 6.75 15.70
CA GLU A 195 14.32 7.46 16.83
C GLU A 195 14.49 6.63 18.11
N ASN A 196 14.86 7.30 19.20
CA ASN A 196 15.20 6.66 20.47
C ASN A 196 16.34 5.63 20.37
N GLY A 197 17.21 5.71 19.35
CA GLY A 197 18.35 4.83 19.17
C GLY A 197 17.97 3.39 18.79
N VAL A 198 16.77 3.15 18.23
CA VAL A 198 16.29 1.80 17.91
C VAL A 198 17.22 1.07 16.95
N TYR A 199 17.69 1.74 15.90
CA TYR A 199 18.63 1.13 14.96
C TYR A 199 19.98 0.84 15.62
N ASP A 200 20.51 1.76 16.43
CA ASP A 200 21.80 1.59 17.12
C ASP A 200 21.80 0.43 18.12
N ILE A 201 20.64 0.16 18.76
CA ILE A 201 20.48 -0.99 19.65
C ILE A 201 20.59 -2.31 18.88
N HIS A 202 20.14 -2.36 17.63
CA HIS A 202 20.00 -3.60 16.89
C HIS A 202 21.04 -3.83 15.79
N LYS A 203 21.63 -2.78 15.20
CA LYS A 203 22.44 -2.84 13.97
C LYS A 203 23.55 -3.90 13.96
N ASP A 204 24.19 -4.17 15.10
CA ASP A 204 25.29 -5.11 15.22
C ASP A 204 24.84 -6.55 15.49
N ARG A 205 23.53 -6.78 15.65
CA ARG A 205 22.97 -8.11 15.95
C ARG A 205 22.93 -8.97 14.69
N LYS A 206 23.41 -10.19 14.84
CA LYS A 206 23.42 -11.21 13.79
C LYS A 206 23.45 -12.59 14.43
N PHE A 207 23.10 -13.65 13.70
CA PHE A 207 23.08 -14.99 14.26
C PHE A 207 24.46 -15.45 14.72
N LYS A 208 24.67 -15.54 16.04
CA LYS A 208 25.91 -16.02 16.70
C LYS A 208 27.21 -15.50 16.02
N GLY A 209 27.25 -14.23 15.63
CA GLY A 209 28.37 -13.63 14.93
C GLY A 209 28.49 -14.00 13.45
N ARG A 210 27.54 -14.73 12.87
CA ARG A 210 27.56 -15.24 11.49
C ARG A 210 26.41 -14.68 10.68
N GLU A 211 26.72 -13.82 9.71
CA GLU A 211 25.71 -13.11 8.90
C GLU A 211 24.94 -14.02 7.95
N LEU A 212 25.60 -15.07 7.42
CA LEU A 212 25.05 -15.89 6.33
C LEU A 212 23.88 -16.78 6.69
N TYR A 213 23.58 -17.00 7.96
CA TYR A 213 22.61 -18.02 8.36
C TYR A 213 21.22 -17.50 8.68
N GLY A 214 21.09 -16.32 9.29
CA GLY A 214 19.81 -15.66 9.57
C GLY A 214 19.76 -14.27 8.96
N GLY A 215 20.94 -13.67 8.77
CA GLY A 215 21.12 -12.31 8.29
C GLY A 215 21.51 -11.35 9.41
N LYS A 216 21.52 -10.06 9.07
CA LYS A 216 21.90 -8.94 9.93
C LYS A 216 20.67 -8.14 10.33
N ALA A 217 20.64 -7.64 11.55
CA ALA A 217 19.62 -6.70 11.98
C ALA A 217 19.77 -5.33 11.28
N SER A 218 20.96 -4.97 10.82
CA SER A 218 21.23 -3.70 10.11
C SER A 218 20.58 -3.58 8.74
N THR A 219 20.13 -4.68 8.12
CA THR A 219 19.46 -4.67 6.82
C THR A 219 17.94 -4.55 6.95
N LEU A 220 17.42 -4.71 8.17
CA LEU A 220 15.99 -4.74 8.45
C LEU A 220 15.41 -3.33 8.63
N ASP A 221 14.10 -3.20 8.41
CA ASP A 221 13.37 -1.96 8.61
C ASP A 221 12.78 -1.89 10.03
N TYR A 222 12.88 -0.69 10.63
CA TYR A 222 12.37 -0.39 11.98
C TYR A 222 11.38 0.77 12.00
N TYR A 223 10.92 1.27 10.84
CA TYR A 223 9.92 2.33 10.79
C TYR A 223 8.64 1.91 11.51
N PRO A 224 8.08 2.78 12.37
CA PRO A 224 6.77 2.56 12.96
C PRO A 224 5.70 2.91 11.93
N TYR A 225 5.11 1.90 11.30
CA TYR A 225 4.00 2.12 10.38
C TYR A 225 2.72 2.46 11.14
N GLU A 226 1.89 3.30 10.51
CA GLU A 226 0.61 3.68 11.08
C GLU A 226 -0.28 2.45 11.30
N ARG A 227 -0.89 2.36 12.49
CA ARG A 227 -1.79 1.27 12.84
C ARG A 227 -3.14 1.50 12.19
N VAL A 228 -3.65 0.49 11.50
CA VAL A 228 -4.98 0.52 10.90
C VAL A 228 -6.03 0.31 11.99
N GLU A 229 -7.13 1.06 11.91
CA GLU A 229 -8.33 0.85 12.71
C GLU A 229 -9.54 0.68 11.80
N PHE A 230 -10.23 -0.46 11.90
CA PHE A 230 -11.45 -0.70 11.15
C PHE A 230 -12.67 -0.28 11.99
N GLU A 231 -13.69 0.27 11.34
CA GLU A 231 -14.92 0.71 12.00
C GLU A 231 -15.69 -0.48 12.60
N ASP A 232 -15.89 -1.52 11.79
CA ASP A 232 -16.70 -2.69 12.15
C ASP A 232 -15.89 -3.86 12.72
N ASN A 233 -14.56 -3.73 12.83
CA ASN A 233 -13.68 -4.77 13.35
C ASN A 233 -12.61 -4.14 14.24
N LYS A 234 -12.74 -4.28 15.56
CA LYS A 234 -11.79 -3.70 16.51
C LYS A 234 -10.78 -4.75 16.97
N LEU A 235 -9.48 -4.41 16.90
CA LEU A 235 -8.41 -5.27 17.39
C LEU A 235 -8.58 -5.56 18.89
N LEU A 236 -8.54 -6.83 19.24
CA LEU A 236 -8.64 -7.26 20.64
C LEU A 236 -7.31 -7.06 21.39
N LYS A 237 -7.21 -5.99 22.19
CA LYS A 237 -5.96 -5.62 22.89
C LYS A 237 -5.60 -6.52 24.08
N LYS A 238 -6.56 -7.25 24.67
CA LYS A 238 -6.37 -8.15 25.82
C LYS A 238 -7.03 -9.48 25.55
N ALA A 239 -6.34 -10.36 24.85
CA ALA A 239 -6.83 -11.67 24.47
C ALA A 239 -6.63 -12.71 25.59
N LYS A 240 -7.71 -13.41 25.95
CA LYS A 240 -7.70 -14.69 26.66
C LYS A 240 -8.19 -15.72 25.66
N THR A 241 -7.27 -16.44 25.03
CA THR A 241 -7.54 -17.21 23.84
C THR A 241 -7.59 -18.69 24.10
N MET A 242 -8.54 -19.38 23.46
CA MET A 242 -8.59 -20.83 23.35
C MET A 242 -8.30 -21.23 21.90
N TYR A 243 -7.47 -22.26 21.72
CA TYR A 243 -7.17 -22.81 20.41
C TYR A 243 -8.03 -24.05 20.11
N LEU A 244 -8.57 -24.14 18.90
CA LEU A 244 -9.34 -25.24 18.38
C LEU A 244 -8.80 -25.65 17.00
N ASN A 245 -8.44 -26.92 16.84
CA ASN A 245 -8.13 -27.42 15.50
C ASN A 245 -9.42 -27.59 14.66
N ALA A 246 -9.27 -27.66 13.34
CA ALA A 246 -10.40 -27.74 12.41
C ALA A 246 -11.33 -28.96 12.65
N GLY A 247 -10.82 -30.06 13.20
CA GLY A 247 -11.62 -31.26 13.49
C GLY A 247 -12.58 -31.10 14.68
N THR A 248 -12.39 -30.06 15.53
CA THR A 248 -13.21 -29.85 16.74
C THR A 248 -14.46 -28.98 16.50
N ILE A 249 -14.62 -28.43 15.30
CA ILE A 249 -15.69 -27.50 14.92
C ILE A 249 -17.10 -28.09 15.15
N GLY A 250 -17.28 -29.39 14.93
CA GLY A 250 -18.57 -30.07 15.16
C GLY A 250 -19.06 -30.00 16.63
N SER A 251 -18.16 -29.70 17.57
CA SER A 251 -18.45 -29.60 19.01
C SER A 251 -18.42 -28.14 19.51
N ILE A 252 -18.56 -27.15 18.62
CA ILE A 252 -18.37 -25.73 18.94
C ILE A 252 -19.21 -25.24 20.12
N ASP A 253 -20.46 -25.72 20.26
CA ASP A 253 -21.34 -25.31 21.35
C ASP A 253 -20.80 -25.70 22.74
N SER A 254 -20.10 -26.84 22.84
CA SER A 254 -19.43 -27.25 24.07
C SER A 254 -18.24 -26.37 24.40
N TYR A 255 -17.44 -25.98 23.38
CA TYR A 255 -16.31 -25.06 23.56
C TYR A 255 -16.74 -23.65 23.90
N LEU A 256 -17.85 -23.17 23.34
CA LEU A 256 -18.44 -21.86 23.70
C LEU A 256 -18.94 -21.84 25.15
N LYS A 257 -19.45 -22.97 25.67
CA LYS A 257 -19.78 -23.10 27.09
C LYS A 257 -18.53 -22.96 27.95
N ILE A 258 -17.48 -23.72 27.64
CA ILE A 258 -16.17 -23.65 28.34
C ILE A 258 -15.61 -22.22 28.27
N ALA A 259 -15.66 -21.58 27.10
CA ALA A 259 -15.17 -20.23 26.91
C ALA A 259 -15.85 -19.24 27.84
N ARG A 260 -17.18 -19.29 27.95
CA ARG A 260 -17.98 -18.43 28.84
C ARG A 260 -17.65 -18.65 30.30
N GLU A 261 -17.56 -19.91 30.74
CA GLU A 261 -17.27 -20.29 32.12
C GLU A 261 -15.88 -19.84 32.58
N ASN A 262 -14.93 -19.68 31.64
CA ASN A 262 -13.53 -19.35 31.92
C ASN A 262 -13.12 -17.94 31.49
N GLY A 263 -14.05 -17.11 31.01
CA GLY A 263 -13.79 -15.73 30.61
C GLY A 263 -12.86 -15.65 29.38
N VAL A 264 -12.91 -16.65 28.50
CA VAL A 264 -12.26 -16.63 27.18
C VAL A 264 -12.99 -15.63 26.29
N ASN A 265 -12.24 -14.74 25.64
CA ASN A 265 -12.78 -13.69 24.78
C ASN A 265 -12.28 -13.75 23.33
N ALA A 266 -11.41 -14.73 23.02
CA ALA A 266 -10.97 -15.02 21.66
C ALA A 266 -10.85 -16.53 21.43
N ILE A 267 -11.12 -16.98 20.23
CA ILE A 267 -10.90 -18.37 19.81
C ILE A 267 -10.06 -18.36 18.53
N VAL A 268 -8.95 -19.08 18.55
CA VAL A 268 -8.15 -19.41 17.37
C VAL A 268 -8.69 -20.70 16.79
N VAL A 269 -9.00 -20.69 15.48
CA VAL A 269 -9.45 -21.87 14.74
C VAL A 269 -8.55 -22.09 13.54
N ASP A 270 -8.06 -23.32 13.33
CA ASP A 270 -7.27 -23.61 12.14
C ASP A 270 -8.08 -23.41 10.86
N ILE A 271 -7.50 -22.70 9.91
CA ILE A 271 -7.89 -22.67 8.50
C ILE A 271 -7.05 -23.71 7.75
N LYS A 272 -5.74 -23.76 8.06
CA LYS A 272 -4.80 -24.72 7.46
C LYS A 272 -3.72 -25.10 8.47
N ASP A 273 -3.67 -26.39 8.82
CA ASP A 273 -2.57 -27.03 9.55
C ASP A 273 -2.42 -28.47 9.06
N GLY A 274 -1.48 -28.72 8.13
CA GLY A 274 -1.36 -29.96 7.39
C GLY A 274 -2.56 -30.22 6.45
N ALA A 275 -3.80 -30.13 6.97
CA ALA A 275 -5.02 -30.19 6.18
C ALA A 275 -5.74 -28.84 6.15
N LEU A 276 -6.62 -28.65 5.15
CA LEU A 276 -7.52 -27.51 5.10
C LEU A 276 -8.74 -27.76 5.99
N ALA A 277 -9.21 -26.71 6.65
CA ALA A 277 -10.41 -26.78 7.46
C ALA A 277 -11.68 -26.93 6.61
N TYR A 278 -11.70 -26.33 5.42
CA TYR A 278 -12.85 -26.30 4.52
C TYR A 278 -12.40 -26.35 3.04
N SER A 279 -13.32 -26.59 2.11
CA SER A 279 -13.05 -26.65 0.66
C SER A 279 -12.83 -25.25 0.11
N SER A 280 -11.58 -24.81 0.05
CA SER A 280 -11.15 -23.48 -0.44
C SER A 280 -11.08 -23.44 -1.96
N ASN A 281 -11.66 -22.40 -2.59
CA ASN A 281 -11.52 -22.18 -4.03
C ASN A 281 -10.09 -21.76 -4.40
N VAL A 282 -9.42 -21.01 -3.54
CA VAL A 282 -8.01 -20.63 -3.70
C VAL A 282 -7.12 -21.88 -3.73
N ALA A 283 -7.33 -22.81 -2.80
CA ALA A 283 -6.59 -24.07 -2.79
C ALA A 283 -6.91 -24.93 -4.00
N LYS A 284 -8.17 -24.98 -4.44
CA LYS A 284 -8.58 -25.71 -5.64
C LYS A 284 -7.84 -25.25 -6.89
N GLU A 285 -7.61 -23.94 -7.01
CA GLU A 285 -6.92 -23.33 -8.15
C GLU A 285 -5.40 -23.51 -8.04
N ILE A 286 -4.81 -23.25 -6.86
CA ILE A 286 -3.37 -23.13 -6.70
C ILE A 286 -2.73 -24.42 -6.20
N SER A 287 -3.35 -25.14 -5.24
CA SER A 287 -2.81 -26.38 -4.66
C SER A 287 -3.90 -27.46 -4.55
N PRO A 288 -4.20 -28.17 -5.65
CA PRO A 288 -5.20 -29.24 -5.67
C PRO A 288 -4.93 -30.34 -4.64
N THR A 289 -3.66 -30.62 -4.32
CA THR A 289 -3.28 -31.58 -3.27
C THR A 289 -3.75 -31.08 -1.89
N ALA A 290 -3.57 -29.80 -1.58
CA ALA A 290 -4.10 -29.22 -0.35
C ALA A 290 -5.65 -29.22 -0.35
N TYR A 291 -6.27 -28.85 -1.46
CA TYR A 291 -7.74 -28.87 -1.60
C TYR A 291 -8.35 -30.24 -1.25
N GLY A 292 -7.70 -31.32 -1.66
CA GLY A 292 -8.14 -32.70 -1.37
C GLY A 292 -8.09 -33.09 0.12
N THR A 293 -7.55 -32.23 0.99
CA THR A 293 -7.43 -32.49 2.44
C THR A 293 -8.54 -31.89 3.28
N ALA A 294 -9.50 -31.19 2.68
CA ALA A 294 -10.55 -30.45 3.39
C ALA A 294 -11.33 -31.36 4.38
N ILE A 295 -11.43 -30.92 5.63
CA ILE A 295 -12.00 -31.73 6.74
C ILE A 295 -13.51 -31.52 6.86
N ASN A 296 -13.98 -30.26 6.71
CA ASN A 296 -15.38 -29.88 6.93
C ASN A 296 -16.01 -29.39 5.61
N ASP A 297 -17.33 -29.48 5.53
CA ASP A 297 -18.06 -28.71 4.53
C ASP A 297 -18.07 -27.22 4.89
N ASN A 298 -18.15 -26.35 3.87
CA ASN A 298 -18.02 -24.91 4.03
C ASN A 298 -19.12 -24.32 4.93
N SER A 299 -20.34 -24.86 4.85
CA SER A 299 -21.48 -24.34 5.62
C SER A 299 -21.36 -24.65 7.11
N SER A 300 -20.92 -25.86 7.45
CA SER A 300 -20.68 -26.25 8.84
C SER A 300 -19.53 -25.45 9.46
N TYR A 301 -18.44 -25.27 8.72
CA TYR A 301 -17.31 -24.46 9.19
C TYR A 301 -17.71 -23.01 9.39
N LYS A 302 -18.38 -22.40 8.39
CA LYS A 302 -18.90 -21.01 8.50
C LYS A 302 -19.85 -20.86 9.68
N SER A 303 -20.80 -21.79 9.86
CA SER A 303 -21.75 -21.75 10.98
C SER A 303 -21.06 -21.76 12.34
N ALA A 304 -19.98 -22.51 12.47
CA ALA A 304 -19.19 -22.53 13.72
C ALA A 304 -18.49 -21.20 13.99
N ILE A 305 -17.93 -20.56 12.96
CA ILE A 305 -17.31 -19.23 13.10
C ILE A 305 -18.39 -18.16 13.45
N ASP A 306 -19.56 -18.24 12.81
CA ASP A 306 -20.67 -17.34 13.14
C ASP A 306 -21.10 -17.50 14.60
N LYS A 307 -21.24 -18.73 15.11
CA LYS A 307 -21.55 -18.97 16.52
C LYS A 307 -20.51 -18.40 17.49
N ILE A 308 -19.23 -18.43 17.14
CA ILE A 308 -18.16 -17.78 17.91
C ILE A 308 -18.43 -16.27 18.01
N LYS A 309 -18.69 -15.64 16.87
CA LYS A 309 -18.95 -14.19 16.78
C LYS A 309 -20.24 -13.79 17.46
N ASP A 310 -21.33 -14.56 17.27
CA ASP A 310 -22.62 -14.33 17.93
C ASP A 310 -22.54 -14.45 19.45
N ALA A 311 -21.60 -15.24 19.96
CA ALA A 311 -21.27 -15.31 21.39
C ALA A 311 -20.47 -14.10 21.90
N GLY A 312 -20.15 -13.12 21.04
CA GLY A 312 -19.31 -11.97 21.36
C GLY A 312 -17.83 -12.31 21.54
N ILE A 313 -17.38 -13.43 20.98
CA ILE A 313 -16.00 -13.91 21.06
C ILE A 313 -15.26 -13.55 19.77
N TYR A 314 -14.05 -13.03 19.89
CA TYR A 314 -13.19 -12.63 18.77
C TYR A 314 -12.67 -13.86 18.02
N ALA A 315 -12.93 -13.95 16.72
CA ALA A 315 -12.59 -15.09 15.89
C ALA A 315 -11.25 -14.87 15.18
N ILE A 316 -10.26 -15.72 15.45
CA ILE A 316 -8.93 -15.71 14.84
C ILE A 316 -8.76 -16.94 13.96
N GLY A 317 -8.42 -16.76 12.69
CA GLY A 317 -8.17 -17.85 11.76
C GLY A 317 -6.67 -18.15 11.63
N ARG A 318 -6.21 -19.36 11.99
CA ARG A 318 -4.79 -19.71 11.94
C ARG A 318 -4.43 -20.44 10.65
N ILE A 319 -3.31 -20.05 10.06
CA ILE A 319 -2.72 -20.64 8.85
C ILE A 319 -1.25 -20.97 9.10
N VAL A 320 -0.88 -22.24 8.98
CA VAL A 320 0.51 -22.67 8.88
C VAL A 320 1.04 -22.31 7.50
N VAL A 321 2.04 -21.40 7.42
CA VAL A 321 2.48 -20.78 6.16
C VAL A 321 3.49 -21.66 5.41
N PHE A 322 4.75 -21.71 5.86
CA PHE A 322 5.83 -22.35 5.09
C PHE A 322 6.07 -23.83 5.44
N ASN A 323 5.42 -24.38 6.45
CA ASN A 323 5.47 -25.80 6.73
C ASN A 323 4.30 -26.52 6.02
N ASP A 324 4.31 -26.54 4.69
CA ASP A 324 3.18 -27.00 3.87
C ASP A 324 3.62 -28.06 2.83
N VAL A 325 3.52 -29.32 3.22
CA VAL A 325 3.87 -30.45 2.36
C VAL A 325 2.93 -30.60 1.16
N HIS A 326 1.68 -30.17 1.29
CA HIS A 326 0.68 -30.31 0.22
C HIS A 326 0.91 -29.30 -0.88
N TYR A 327 1.13 -28.04 -0.51
CA TYR A 327 1.58 -27.02 -1.47
C TYR A 327 2.91 -27.42 -2.12
N GLY A 328 3.86 -27.94 -1.32
CA GLY A 328 5.16 -28.37 -1.82
C GLY A 328 5.10 -29.52 -2.83
N LYS A 329 4.08 -30.40 -2.77
CA LYS A 329 3.87 -31.44 -3.78
C LYS A 329 3.42 -30.87 -5.12
N ASP A 330 2.58 -29.86 -5.10
CA ASP A 330 2.08 -29.19 -6.31
C ASP A 330 3.10 -28.21 -6.90
N HIS A 331 3.98 -27.63 -6.03
CA HIS A 331 4.97 -26.63 -6.36
C HIS A 331 6.39 -26.99 -5.86
N PRO A 332 6.99 -28.07 -6.33
CA PRO A 332 8.31 -28.53 -5.84
C PRO A 332 9.42 -27.52 -6.11
N ASP A 333 9.30 -26.69 -7.15
CA ASP A 333 10.28 -25.64 -7.48
C ASP A 333 10.31 -24.50 -6.46
N ASP A 334 9.24 -24.32 -5.71
CA ASP A 334 9.15 -23.37 -4.61
C ASP A 334 9.76 -23.89 -3.30
N CYS A 335 10.05 -25.20 -3.24
CA CYS A 335 10.57 -25.82 -2.03
C CYS A 335 12.08 -25.74 -1.93
N ILE A 336 12.56 -25.64 -0.70
CA ILE A 336 13.98 -25.74 -0.38
C ILE A 336 14.46 -27.14 -0.77
N SER A 337 15.47 -27.22 -1.61
CA SER A 337 16.15 -28.49 -1.89
C SER A 337 17.42 -28.63 -1.06
N SER A 338 17.62 -29.78 -0.43
CA SER A 338 18.78 -30.03 0.42
C SER A 338 19.11 -31.50 0.50
N THR A 339 20.39 -31.85 0.45
CA THR A 339 20.85 -33.23 0.74
C THR A 339 20.76 -33.55 2.24
N ALA A 340 20.56 -32.54 3.09
CA ALA A 340 20.41 -32.70 4.54
C ALA A 340 18.98 -32.98 4.99
N SER A 341 17.98 -32.76 4.13
CA SER A 341 16.56 -32.98 4.44
C SER A 341 15.79 -33.35 3.18
N SER A 342 14.94 -34.35 3.27
CA SER A 342 14.00 -34.72 2.21
C SER A 342 12.61 -34.12 2.41
N ARG A 343 12.44 -33.27 3.44
CA ARG A 343 11.17 -32.64 3.76
C ARG A 343 10.83 -31.59 2.71
N LEU A 344 9.63 -31.70 2.15
CA LEU A 344 9.09 -30.62 1.31
C LEU A 344 8.74 -29.43 2.19
N TRP A 345 9.50 -28.35 2.03
CA TRP A 345 9.31 -27.11 2.77
C TRP A 345 9.34 -25.94 1.79
N PRO A 346 8.19 -25.32 1.48
CA PRO A 346 8.14 -24.09 0.71
C PRO A 346 9.05 -23.03 1.29
N SER A 347 9.89 -22.44 0.45
CA SER A 347 10.83 -21.44 0.89
C SER A 347 10.11 -20.14 1.25
N ALA A 348 10.53 -19.49 2.34
CA ALA A 348 10.09 -18.13 2.64
C ALA A 348 10.58 -17.09 1.63
N TYR A 349 11.44 -17.45 0.67
CA TYR A 349 11.77 -16.62 -0.51
C TYR A 349 10.77 -16.79 -1.66
N SER A 350 9.89 -17.82 -1.66
CA SER A 350 8.96 -18.07 -2.76
C SER A 350 7.78 -17.09 -2.73
N ARG A 351 7.67 -16.29 -3.80
CA ARG A 351 6.52 -15.38 -4.00
C ARG A 351 5.24 -16.14 -4.35
N GLY A 352 5.35 -17.34 -4.90
CA GLY A 352 4.23 -18.27 -5.11
C GLY A 352 3.63 -18.73 -3.79
N ALA A 353 4.47 -19.16 -2.85
CA ALA A 353 4.03 -19.55 -1.50
C ALA A 353 3.44 -18.35 -0.73
N TRP A 354 3.98 -17.14 -0.90
CA TRP A 354 3.40 -15.91 -0.32
C TRP A 354 1.97 -15.68 -0.82
N TYR A 355 1.82 -15.67 -2.15
CA TYR A 355 0.55 -15.43 -2.81
C TYR A 355 -0.52 -16.44 -2.38
N TYR A 356 -0.20 -17.75 -2.40
CA TYR A 356 -1.11 -18.82 -1.98
C TYR A 356 -1.65 -18.60 -0.55
N ASN A 357 -0.75 -18.40 0.42
CA ASN A 357 -1.15 -18.25 1.83
C ASN A 357 -1.96 -16.98 2.08
N VAL A 358 -1.61 -15.90 1.41
CA VAL A 358 -2.32 -14.62 1.56
C VAL A 358 -3.69 -14.66 0.87
N GLU A 359 -3.81 -15.28 -0.30
CA GLU A 359 -5.13 -15.45 -0.95
C GLU A 359 -6.04 -16.37 -0.14
N LEU A 360 -5.51 -17.47 0.42
CA LEU A 360 -6.25 -18.34 1.33
C LEU A 360 -6.75 -17.57 2.57
N ALA A 361 -5.91 -16.73 3.15
CA ALA A 361 -6.27 -15.89 4.27
C ALA A 361 -7.37 -14.87 3.91
N LYS A 362 -7.25 -14.21 2.75
CA LYS A 362 -8.27 -13.27 2.26
C LYS A 362 -9.60 -13.94 1.98
N GLU A 363 -9.58 -15.16 1.39
CA GLU A 363 -10.79 -15.97 1.21
C GLU A 363 -11.43 -16.28 2.56
N ALA A 364 -10.65 -16.75 3.54
CA ALA A 364 -11.16 -17.08 4.87
C ALA A 364 -11.80 -15.88 5.58
N VAL A 365 -11.23 -14.69 5.46
CA VAL A 365 -11.85 -13.46 5.99
C VAL A 365 -13.18 -13.18 5.32
N LYS A 366 -13.23 -13.21 3.99
CA LYS A 366 -14.43 -12.86 3.21
C LYS A 366 -15.55 -13.88 3.37
N GLU A 367 -15.21 -15.17 3.29
CA GLU A 367 -16.20 -16.25 3.26
C GLU A 367 -16.59 -16.73 4.66
N MET A 368 -15.65 -16.81 5.59
CA MET A 368 -15.89 -17.33 6.94
C MET A 368 -16.09 -16.21 7.99
N GLY A 369 -15.54 -15.02 7.75
CA GLY A 369 -15.80 -13.84 8.56
C GLY A 369 -14.88 -13.67 9.77
N PHE A 370 -13.63 -14.14 9.71
CA PHE A 370 -12.64 -13.95 10.75
C PHE A 370 -12.33 -12.47 11.00
N ASN A 371 -12.10 -12.12 12.27
CA ASN A 371 -11.66 -10.79 12.68
C ASN A 371 -10.17 -10.58 12.44
N GLU A 372 -9.39 -11.65 12.56
CA GLU A 372 -7.93 -11.66 12.52
C GLU A 372 -7.44 -12.94 11.87
N ILE A 373 -6.36 -12.84 11.12
CA ILE A 373 -5.59 -13.98 10.64
C ILE A 373 -4.33 -14.10 11.47
N GLN A 374 -4.06 -15.29 11.97
CA GLN A 374 -2.83 -15.64 12.66
C GLN A 374 -1.98 -16.53 11.76
N PHE A 375 -0.82 -16.05 11.37
CA PHE A 375 0.14 -16.81 10.60
C PHE A 375 1.14 -17.49 11.52
N ASP A 376 1.22 -18.82 11.40
CA ASP A 376 2.23 -19.63 12.05
C ASP A 376 3.24 -20.18 11.03
N TYR A 377 4.40 -20.62 11.48
CA TYR A 377 5.51 -21.09 10.65
C TYR A 377 5.96 -20.06 9.59
N VAL A 378 5.91 -18.77 9.96
CA VAL A 378 6.47 -17.68 9.15
C VAL A 378 7.99 -17.66 9.37
N ARG A 379 8.67 -18.64 8.81
CA ARG A 379 10.09 -18.88 9.02
C ARG A 379 10.65 -19.96 8.09
N PHE A 380 11.95 -20.04 8.02
CA PHE A 380 12.65 -21.20 7.47
C PHE A 380 12.60 -22.40 8.43
N PRO A 381 12.98 -23.62 7.99
CA PRO A 381 13.06 -24.79 8.88
C PRO A 381 13.96 -24.53 10.10
N GLU A 382 13.71 -25.22 11.22
CA GLU A 382 14.54 -25.15 12.43
C GLU A 382 16.00 -25.53 12.15
N ASP A 383 16.22 -26.48 11.24
CA ASP A 383 17.52 -26.95 10.82
C ASP A 383 18.19 -26.11 9.72
N ALA A 384 17.59 -24.94 9.38
CA ALA A 384 18.13 -24.03 8.37
C ALA A 384 19.62 -23.67 8.58
N TYR A 385 20.07 -23.61 9.83
CA TYR A 385 21.49 -23.43 10.15
C TYR A 385 22.34 -24.55 9.56
N ASN A 386 22.01 -25.82 9.87
CA ASN A 386 22.73 -26.97 9.37
C ASN A 386 22.65 -27.09 7.84
N MET A 387 21.50 -26.81 7.28
CA MET A 387 21.29 -26.76 5.83
C MET A 387 22.20 -25.73 5.17
N SER A 388 22.40 -24.57 5.77
CA SER A 388 23.26 -23.50 5.25
C SER A 388 24.75 -23.89 5.34
N ILE A 389 25.23 -24.49 6.44
CA ILE A 389 26.64 -24.83 6.62
C ILE A 389 27.10 -26.04 5.83
N LYS A 390 26.20 -26.95 5.49
CA LYS A 390 26.52 -28.13 4.67
C LYS A 390 26.72 -27.79 3.19
N GLY A 391 26.34 -26.59 2.76
CA GLY A 391 26.58 -26.05 1.42
C GLY A 391 25.85 -26.74 0.27
N ASN A 392 24.96 -27.72 0.57
CA ASN A 392 24.22 -28.50 -0.43
C ASN A 392 22.72 -28.17 -0.42
N SER A 393 22.36 -26.93 -0.05
CA SER A 393 20.98 -26.48 0.04
C SER A 393 20.74 -25.30 -0.88
N ASP A 394 19.71 -25.41 -1.71
CA ASP A 394 19.15 -24.31 -2.48
C ASP A 394 17.87 -23.82 -1.78
N PHE A 395 17.93 -22.64 -1.21
CA PHE A 395 16.82 -21.99 -0.54
C PHE A 395 15.86 -21.25 -1.49
N LYS A 396 16.09 -21.28 -2.81
CA LYS A 396 15.28 -20.58 -3.84
C LYS A 396 15.29 -19.06 -3.72
N ASN A 397 16.43 -18.49 -3.34
CA ASN A 397 16.61 -17.07 -3.07
C ASN A 397 16.80 -16.25 -4.36
N LYS A 398 15.71 -16.02 -5.10
CA LYS A 398 15.72 -15.30 -6.39
C LYS A 398 16.16 -13.84 -6.27
N TYR A 399 15.85 -13.18 -5.15
CA TYR A 399 16.04 -11.74 -4.96
C TYR A 399 17.22 -11.38 -4.06
N ASP A 400 18.05 -12.36 -3.74
CA ASP A 400 19.25 -12.18 -2.90
C ASP A 400 18.92 -11.47 -1.57
N GLU A 401 17.91 -11.96 -0.85
CA GLU A 401 17.51 -11.49 0.46
C GLU A 401 18.16 -12.32 1.57
N GLU A 402 18.41 -11.69 2.72
CA GLU A 402 18.69 -12.45 3.94
C GLU A 402 17.41 -13.14 4.45
N LYS A 403 17.52 -14.20 5.26
CA LYS A 403 16.34 -14.93 5.73
C LYS A 403 15.39 -14.06 6.55
N ALA A 404 15.94 -13.24 7.46
CA ALA A 404 15.13 -12.32 8.26
C ALA A 404 14.51 -11.20 7.41
N GLU A 405 15.20 -10.76 6.36
CA GLU A 405 14.68 -9.81 5.39
C GLU A 405 13.48 -10.40 4.64
N ALA A 406 13.58 -11.64 4.18
CA ALA A 406 12.47 -12.31 3.50
C ALA A 406 11.24 -12.50 4.40
N VAL A 407 11.44 -12.87 5.67
CA VAL A 407 10.35 -12.95 6.66
C VAL A 407 9.70 -11.58 6.88
N GLN A 408 10.49 -10.52 7.05
CA GLN A 408 9.99 -9.17 7.19
C GLN A 408 9.22 -8.72 5.95
N ASN A 409 9.74 -8.96 4.76
CA ASN A 409 9.12 -8.57 3.48
C ASN A 409 7.81 -9.35 3.22
N PHE A 410 7.76 -10.63 3.58
CA PHE A 410 6.51 -11.41 3.55
C PHE A 410 5.45 -10.76 4.45
N LEU A 411 5.82 -10.35 5.65
CA LEU A 411 4.87 -9.74 6.58
C LEU A 411 4.39 -8.36 6.11
N PHE A 412 5.23 -7.55 5.46
CA PHE A 412 4.76 -6.33 4.78
C PHE A 412 3.70 -6.64 3.73
N TYR A 413 4.00 -7.59 2.83
CA TYR A 413 3.06 -8.02 1.80
C TYR A 413 1.75 -8.56 2.41
N ALA A 414 1.84 -9.43 3.39
CA ALA A 414 0.70 -10.06 4.02
C ALA A 414 -0.19 -9.05 4.75
N THR A 415 0.42 -8.17 5.57
CA THR A 415 -0.32 -7.14 6.31
C THR A 415 -1.08 -6.22 5.37
N ASP A 416 -0.44 -5.74 4.30
CA ASP A 416 -1.09 -4.89 3.31
C ASP A 416 -2.31 -5.54 2.67
N GLN A 417 -2.23 -6.84 2.36
CA GLN A 417 -3.30 -7.55 1.69
C GLN A 417 -4.43 -7.97 2.64
N ILE A 418 -4.12 -8.33 3.89
CA ILE A 418 -5.11 -8.66 4.92
C ILE A 418 -5.88 -7.42 5.34
N HIS A 419 -5.20 -6.28 5.49
CA HIS A 419 -5.86 -5.00 5.77
C HIS A 419 -6.85 -4.59 4.67
N LYS A 420 -6.58 -4.88 3.39
CA LYS A 420 -7.54 -4.61 2.29
C LYS A 420 -8.89 -5.32 2.46
N VAL A 421 -8.92 -6.43 3.18
CA VAL A 421 -10.17 -7.18 3.43
C VAL A 421 -10.77 -6.92 4.82
N GLY A 422 -10.25 -5.93 5.55
CA GLY A 422 -10.81 -5.48 6.82
C GLY A 422 -10.49 -6.36 8.03
N ALA A 423 -9.44 -7.18 7.97
CA ALA A 423 -8.99 -8.02 9.08
C ALA A 423 -7.59 -7.61 9.56
N TYR A 424 -7.27 -7.98 10.79
CA TYR A 424 -5.94 -7.80 11.37
C TYR A 424 -5.05 -9.00 11.10
N LEU A 425 -3.73 -8.79 11.17
CA LEU A 425 -2.73 -9.85 11.05
C LEU A 425 -1.94 -10.00 12.33
N SER A 426 -1.91 -11.23 12.85
CA SER A 426 -0.97 -11.65 13.90
C SER A 426 -0.03 -12.72 13.39
N VAL A 427 1.07 -12.92 14.09
CA VAL A 427 2.07 -13.94 13.76
C VAL A 427 2.55 -14.67 15.00
N ASP A 428 2.66 -16.01 14.88
CA ASP A 428 3.27 -16.86 15.89
C ASP A 428 4.79 -16.88 15.69
N VAL A 429 5.52 -16.62 16.75
CA VAL A 429 6.99 -16.60 16.73
C VAL A 429 7.57 -17.41 17.86
N PHE A 430 8.70 -18.05 17.64
CA PHE A 430 9.43 -18.71 18.74
C PHE A 430 9.90 -17.68 19.77
N GLY A 431 9.85 -18.05 21.05
CA GLY A 431 10.34 -17.22 22.14
C GLY A 431 11.80 -16.79 21.97
N GLU A 432 12.63 -17.63 21.32
CA GLU A 432 14.02 -17.34 20.98
C GLU A 432 14.20 -16.07 20.14
N CYS A 433 13.24 -15.71 19.28
CA CYS A 433 13.37 -14.54 18.39
C CYS A 433 13.34 -13.18 19.13
N SER A 434 12.98 -13.16 20.41
CA SER A 434 13.10 -11.99 21.30
C SER A 434 14.50 -11.77 21.84
N GLY A 435 15.42 -12.72 21.59
CA GLY A 435 16.81 -12.67 22.02
C GLY A 435 17.65 -11.60 21.32
N GLU A 436 18.93 -11.54 21.69
CA GLU A 436 19.87 -10.53 21.22
C GLU A 436 20.50 -10.87 19.85
N TYR A 437 19.91 -11.75 19.07
CA TYR A 437 20.42 -12.14 17.75
C TYR A 437 19.30 -12.44 16.76
N VAL A 438 19.61 -12.34 15.47
CA VAL A 438 18.72 -12.78 14.39
C VAL A 438 18.78 -14.31 14.32
N THR A 439 17.64 -14.98 14.37
CA THR A 439 17.58 -16.46 14.37
C THR A 439 17.96 -17.03 13.00
N ALA A 440 18.50 -18.24 12.96
CA ALA A 440 18.90 -18.91 11.72
C ALA A 440 17.73 -19.21 10.78
N TYR A 441 16.51 -19.28 11.31
CA TYR A 441 15.29 -19.48 10.56
C TYR A 441 14.58 -18.18 10.18
N GLY A 442 15.20 -17.00 10.43
CA GLY A 442 14.77 -15.71 9.93
C GLY A 442 13.80 -14.93 10.80
N GLN A 443 13.38 -15.42 11.96
CA GLN A 443 12.56 -14.63 12.87
C GLN A 443 13.43 -13.69 13.71
N TYR A 444 13.02 -12.41 13.78
CA TYR A 444 13.64 -11.40 14.63
C TYR A 444 12.55 -10.44 15.12
N TRP A 445 12.22 -10.51 16.41
CA TRP A 445 11.09 -9.78 17.02
C TRP A 445 11.04 -8.29 16.69
N PRO A 446 12.14 -7.51 16.87
CA PRO A 446 12.10 -6.07 16.62
C PRO A 446 11.71 -5.69 15.18
N ALA A 447 12.07 -6.54 14.19
CA ALA A 447 11.76 -6.32 12.78
C ALA A 447 10.41 -6.91 12.34
N ILE A 448 9.71 -7.60 13.22
CA ILE A 448 8.35 -8.10 13.02
C ILE A 448 7.34 -7.15 13.67
N SER A 449 7.67 -6.65 14.85
CA SER A 449 6.77 -5.85 15.69
C SER A 449 6.38 -4.50 15.11
N ASN A 450 7.13 -3.96 14.14
CA ASN A 450 6.79 -2.71 13.49
C ASN A 450 5.76 -2.89 12.34
N ILE A 451 5.42 -4.13 11.98
CA ILE A 451 4.59 -4.42 10.81
C ILE A 451 3.22 -5.00 11.20
N VAL A 452 3.22 -6.11 11.94
CA VAL A 452 1.99 -6.84 12.27
C VAL A 452 1.18 -6.18 13.37
N ASP A 453 -0.12 -6.47 13.43
CA ASP A 453 -1.02 -5.88 14.43
C ASP A 453 -0.85 -6.51 15.81
N ALA A 454 -0.50 -7.81 15.85
CA ALA A 454 -0.22 -8.55 17.08
C ALA A 454 0.87 -9.61 16.87
N ILE A 455 1.55 -9.98 17.95
CA ILE A 455 2.52 -11.07 17.99
C ILE A 455 2.11 -12.04 19.10
N SER A 456 2.08 -13.32 18.74
CA SER A 456 1.88 -14.43 19.67
C SER A 456 3.21 -15.16 19.87
N SER A 457 3.79 -15.02 21.06
CA SER A 457 5.05 -15.69 21.39
C SER A 457 4.81 -17.13 21.86
N MET A 458 5.67 -18.04 21.45
CA MET A 458 5.67 -19.46 21.85
C MET A 458 6.84 -19.76 22.81
N PRO A 459 6.85 -19.25 24.05
CA PRO A 459 7.94 -19.47 25.00
C PRO A 459 7.81 -20.80 25.74
N TYR A 460 7.74 -21.89 24.98
CA TYR A 460 7.62 -23.24 25.58
C TYR A 460 8.88 -23.58 26.37
N THR A 461 8.71 -24.01 27.62
CA THR A 461 9.84 -24.27 28.55
C THR A 461 10.77 -25.39 28.09
N ASP A 462 10.27 -26.36 27.34
CA ASP A 462 11.03 -27.45 26.75
C ASP A 462 11.88 -27.06 25.54
N HIS A 463 11.59 -25.88 24.92
CA HIS A 463 12.40 -25.32 23.84
C HIS A 463 13.63 -24.55 24.36
N PHE A 464 13.63 -24.14 25.62
CA PHE A 464 14.79 -23.52 26.25
C PHE A 464 15.56 -24.63 26.96
N GLY A 465 16.68 -25.10 26.36
CA GLY A 465 17.52 -26.10 26.99
C GLY A 465 17.87 -25.76 28.43
N ARG A 466 17.67 -26.68 29.35
CA ARG A 466 18.09 -26.59 30.75
C ARG A 466 19.59 -26.65 30.90
#